data_7ea8f0c5ad6a6a0185497d401cae87ef
#
_entry.id   7ea8f0c5ad6a6a0185497d401cae87ef
#
_cell.length_a   1.000
_cell.length_b   1.000
_cell.length_c   1.000
_cell.angle_alpha   90.00
_cell.angle_beta   90.00
_cell.angle_gamma   90.00
#
_symmetry.space_group_name_H-M   'P 1'
#
loop_
_entity.id
_entity.type
_entity.pdbx_description
1 polymer ?
#
loop_
_entity_poly.entity_id
_entity_poly.type
_entity_poly.pdbx_seq_one_letter_code
_entity_poly.pdbx_strand_id
1 'polypeptide(L)'
;ESTNAELARKRQEARQQAEVLSEKQQLENTLADFARNNDHDSMVNFLRDYEEGVELKDRNLGINEDDDRSISDLLVDQIEFANVIVLNKTDLLEPEKLEELHQIIAHLNPEARIIESEFGKINSNDILNTKLFDFEKASEAPGWMKEMRGEHIPETEEYGISSFVYKARRPIHPERFRAFLDKEWDGVIRSKGFFWLASRMDFALDWSHAGGSCRLQPAHQWWACIDKTEWPEEEDFRAEIEAECQGEYGDRRQECVFIGIHMDKEWIENELNQCLLTDKEMKLGPKSWAKYNDLLPSEWTVAN
;
A
#
# COMPACT_ATOMS: atom_id res chain seq x y z
N GLU A 1 -30.77 -31.20 6.46
CA GLU A 1 -29.47 -30.69 7.03
C GLU A 1 -28.82 -29.60 6.17
N SER A 2 -28.87 -29.70 4.83
CA SER A 2 -28.34 -28.71 3.87
C SER A 2 -28.95 -27.30 4.01
N THR A 3 -30.27 -27.24 4.21
CA THR A 3 -31.03 -25.95 4.27
C THR A 3 -30.73 -25.14 5.52
N ASN A 4 -30.42 -25.77 6.66
CA ASN A 4 -30.09 -25.08 7.91
C ASN A 4 -28.69 -24.50 7.90
N ALA A 5 -27.71 -25.15 7.25
CA ALA A 5 -26.35 -24.66 7.07
C ALA A 5 -26.32 -23.46 6.11
N GLU A 6 -27.11 -23.50 5.03
CA GLU A 6 -27.23 -22.39 4.09
C GLU A 6 -27.92 -21.17 4.72
N LEU A 7 -28.93 -21.40 5.57
CA LEU A 7 -29.59 -20.34 6.31
C LEU A 7 -28.67 -19.70 7.37
N ALA A 8 -27.83 -20.49 8.01
CA ALA A 8 -26.83 -20.02 8.97
C ALA A 8 -25.77 -19.16 8.27
N ARG A 9 -25.27 -19.60 7.10
CA ARG A 9 -24.32 -18.84 6.29
C ARG A 9 -24.90 -17.50 5.83
N LYS A 10 -26.11 -17.47 5.30
CA LYS A 10 -26.79 -16.22 4.91
C LYS A 10 -27.02 -15.25 6.08
N ARG A 11 -27.28 -15.79 7.28
CA ARG A 11 -27.40 -14.97 8.49
C ARG A 11 -26.05 -14.40 8.93
N GLN A 12 -24.99 -15.13 8.76
CA GLN A 12 -23.63 -14.67 9.06
C GLN A 12 -23.19 -13.60 8.06
N GLU A 13 -23.40 -13.81 6.77
CA GLU A 13 -23.15 -12.84 5.71
C GLU A 13 -23.96 -11.55 5.91
N ALA A 14 -25.25 -11.66 6.28
CA ALA A 14 -26.10 -10.50 6.58
C ALA A 14 -25.65 -9.75 7.83
N ARG A 15 -25.09 -10.44 8.85
CA ARG A 15 -24.53 -9.80 10.04
C ARG A 15 -23.26 -9.06 9.70
N GLN A 16 -22.35 -9.67 8.95
CA GLN A 16 -21.11 -9.00 8.50
C GLN A 16 -21.42 -7.78 7.63
N GLN A 17 -22.39 -7.87 6.70
CA GLN A 17 -22.81 -6.72 5.91
C GLN A 17 -23.44 -5.61 6.77
N ALA A 18 -24.21 -5.96 7.81
CA ALA A 18 -24.78 -4.98 8.73
C ALA A 18 -23.72 -4.32 9.63
N GLU A 19 -22.69 -5.07 10.04
CA GLU A 19 -21.55 -4.55 10.77
C GLU A 19 -20.76 -3.55 9.91
N VAL A 20 -20.35 -3.93 8.71
CA VAL A 20 -19.64 -3.04 7.75
C VAL A 20 -20.47 -1.78 7.43
N LEU A 21 -21.80 -1.90 7.31
CA LEU A 21 -22.67 -0.75 7.07
C LEU A 21 -22.75 0.18 8.30
N SER A 22 -22.73 -0.39 9.50
CA SER A 22 -22.70 0.36 10.77
C SER A 22 -21.40 1.12 10.95
N GLU A 23 -20.28 0.50 10.61
CA GLU A 23 -18.93 1.10 10.70
C GLU A 23 -18.75 2.21 9.67
N LYS A 24 -19.19 1.99 8.44
CA LYS A 24 -19.22 3.04 7.42
C LYS A 24 -20.04 4.24 7.88
N GLN A 25 -21.18 4.01 8.50
CA GLN A 25 -22.04 5.08 9.04
C GLN A 25 -21.39 5.80 10.22
N GLN A 26 -20.64 5.10 11.07
CA GLN A 26 -19.86 5.72 12.15
C GLN A 26 -18.73 6.58 11.60
N LEU A 27 -17.99 6.10 10.60
CA LEU A 27 -16.94 6.88 9.94
C LEU A 27 -17.52 8.14 9.26
N GLU A 28 -18.62 7.99 8.51
CA GLU A 28 -19.31 9.13 7.90
C GLU A 28 -19.80 10.14 8.94
N ASN A 29 -20.31 9.67 10.09
CA ASN A 29 -20.74 10.54 11.19
C ASN A 29 -19.55 11.24 11.84
N THR A 30 -18.43 10.55 12.06
CA THR A 30 -17.20 11.12 12.62
C THR A 30 -16.63 12.18 11.68
N LEU A 31 -16.52 11.90 10.38
CA LEU A 31 -16.08 12.88 9.38
C LEU A 31 -17.06 14.07 9.27
N ALA A 32 -18.36 13.81 9.38
CA ALA A 32 -19.37 14.86 9.37
C ALA A 32 -19.32 15.73 10.65
N ASP A 33 -18.98 15.15 11.79
CA ASP A 33 -18.79 15.89 13.04
C ASP A 33 -17.50 16.73 13.02
N PHE A 34 -16.41 16.21 12.46
CA PHE A 34 -15.22 17.01 12.16
C PHE A 34 -15.53 18.21 11.27
N ALA A 35 -16.34 18.00 10.21
CA ALA A 35 -16.72 19.06 9.29
C ALA A 35 -17.69 20.10 9.92
N ARG A 36 -18.54 19.69 10.87
CA ARG A 36 -19.53 20.58 11.51
C ARG A 36 -18.97 21.42 12.63
N ASN A 37 -18.05 20.85 13.42
CA ASN A 37 -17.64 21.50 14.66
C ASN A 37 -16.56 22.55 14.48
N ASN A 38 -15.97 22.65 13.28
CA ASN A 38 -14.86 23.58 12.99
C ASN A 38 -13.78 23.55 14.09
N ASP A 39 -13.61 22.38 14.71
CA ASP A 39 -12.78 22.19 15.89
C ASP A 39 -11.34 22.02 15.44
N HIS A 40 -10.60 23.12 15.61
CA HIS A 40 -9.17 23.19 15.26
C HIS A 40 -8.36 22.10 16.00
N ASP A 41 -8.70 21.82 17.25
CA ASP A 41 -7.97 20.85 18.08
C ASP A 41 -8.18 19.41 17.55
N SER A 42 -9.38 19.09 17.07
CA SER A 42 -9.67 17.79 16.45
C SER A 42 -8.92 17.62 15.13
N MET A 43 -8.79 18.69 14.33
CA MET A 43 -8.03 18.66 13.08
C MET A 43 -6.52 18.49 13.35
N VAL A 44 -5.99 19.21 14.34
CA VAL A 44 -4.58 19.07 14.76
C VAL A 44 -4.31 17.67 15.29
N ASN A 45 -5.22 17.10 16.08
CA ASN A 45 -5.10 15.74 16.57
C ASN A 45 -5.14 14.70 15.42
N PHE A 46 -5.99 14.91 14.42
CA PHE A 46 -6.06 14.05 13.24
C PHE A 46 -4.76 14.09 12.41
N LEU A 47 -4.22 15.30 12.18
CA LEU A 47 -2.93 15.45 11.49
C LEU A 47 -1.78 14.81 12.27
N ARG A 48 -1.80 14.94 13.59
CA ARG A 48 -0.82 14.26 14.45
C ARG A 48 -0.96 12.74 14.36
N ASP A 49 -2.18 12.19 14.41
CA ASP A 49 -2.43 10.77 14.28
C ASP A 49 -1.95 10.23 12.91
N TYR A 50 -2.06 11.05 11.84
CA TYR A 50 -1.51 10.74 10.53
C TYR A 50 0.02 10.68 10.55
N GLU A 51 0.68 11.67 11.17
CA GLU A 51 2.13 11.73 11.29
C GLU A 51 2.69 10.64 12.22
N GLU A 52 1.98 10.35 13.31
CA GLU A 52 2.37 9.33 14.30
C GLU A 52 2.01 7.89 13.87
N GLY A 53 1.26 7.71 12.79
CA GLY A 53 0.87 6.39 12.29
C GLY A 53 -0.09 5.65 13.23
N VAL A 54 -1.03 6.36 13.86
CA VAL A 54 -2.01 5.79 14.80
C VAL A 54 -2.86 4.73 14.13
N GLU A 55 -3.01 3.56 14.76
CA GLU A 55 -3.80 2.47 14.23
C GLU A 55 -5.32 2.73 14.34
N LEU A 56 -6.10 2.20 13.38
CA LEU A 56 -7.55 2.37 13.32
C LEU A 56 -8.24 1.83 14.57
N LYS A 57 -7.76 0.73 15.15
CA LYS A 57 -8.30 0.14 16.38
C LYS A 57 -8.22 1.08 17.58
N ASP A 58 -7.19 1.92 17.67
CA ASP A 58 -7.00 2.86 18.79
C ASP A 58 -8.04 3.99 18.77
N ARG A 59 -8.62 4.24 17.61
CA ARG A 59 -9.71 5.20 17.40
C ARG A 59 -11.09 4.56 17.28
N ASN A 60 -11.20 3.24 17.49
CA ASN A 60 -12.42 2.45 17.27
C ASN A 60 -12.95 2.55 15.82
N LEU A 61 -12.04 2.67 14.85
CA LEU A 61 -12.34 2.72 13.41
C LEU A 61 -11.95 1.41 12.69
N GLY A 62 -11.30 0.48 13.37
CA GLY A 62 -10.92 -0.82 12.83
C GLY A 62 -12.11 -1.74 12.59
N ILE A 63 -12.01 -2.62 11.59
CA ILE A 63 -13.06 -3.61 11.25
C ILE A 63 -13.17 -4.68 12.33
N ASN A 64 -12.05 -4.99 12.99
CA ASN A 64 -11.96 -5.95 14.08
C ASN A 64 -10.77 -5.60 15.00
N GLU A 65 -10.58 -6.38 16.09
CA GLU A 65 -9.49 -6.18 17.04
C GLU A 65 -8.10 -6.45 16.44
N ASP A 66 -8.04 -7.18 15.34
CA ASP A 66 -6.80 -7.53 14.63
C ASP A 66 -6.48 -6.55 13.47
N ASP A 67 -7.28 -5.49 13.28
CA ASP A 67 -7.04 -4.49 12.24
C ASP A 67 -5.86 -3.59 12.63
N ASP A 68 -4.72 -3.86 12.02
CA ASP A 68 -3.44 -3.16 12.25
C ASP A 68 -3.19 -2.00 11.26
N ARG A 69 -4.18 -1.67 10.41
CA ARG A 69 -4.07 -0.54 9.49
C ARG A 69 -4.06 0.77 10.27
N SER A 70 -3.27 1.70 9.79
CA SER A 70 -3.28 3.08 10.29
C SER A 70 -4.33 3.94 9.59
N ILE A 71 -4.60 5.10 10.17
CA ILE A 71 -5.42 6.14 9.52
C ILE A 71 -4.79 6.56 8.19
N SER A 72 -3.47 6.66 8.14
CA SER A 72 -2.71 6.99 6.93
C SER A 72 -2.91 5.96 5.81
N ASP A 73 -2.82 4.66 6.14
CA ASP A 73 -3.07 3.59 5.17
C ASP A 73 -4.47 3.69 4.58
N LEU A 74 -5.50 3.88 5.44
CA LEU A 74 -6.88 3.99 4.99
C LEU A 74 -7.09 5.19 4.06
N LEU A 75 -6.54 6.35 4.38
CA LEU A 75 -6.71 7.56 3.57
C LEU A 75 -6.03 7.43 2.21
N VAL A 76 -4.82 6.90 2.18
CA VAL A 76 -4.09 6.70 0.93
C VAL A 76 -4.77 5.63 0.07
N ASP A 77 -5.20 4.51 0.66
CA ASP A 77 -5.95 3.49 -0.06
C ASP A 77 -7.23 4.06 -0.68
N GLN A 78 -7.95 4.95 0.03
CA GLN A 78 -9.14 5.61 -0.54
C GLN A 78 -8.80 6.48 -1.76
N ILE A 79 -7.69 7.19 -1.74
CA ILE A 79 -7.22 7.99 -2.89
C ILE A 79 -6.83 7.06 -4.05
N GLU A 80 -6.05 6.02 -3.77
CA GLU A 80 -5.53 5.07 -4.77
C GLU A 80 -6.66 4.36 -5.55
N PHE A 81 -7.80 4.09 -4.90
CA PHE A 81 -8.92 3.35 -5.51
C PHE A 81 -10.11 4.21 -5.95
N ALA A 82 -10.05 5.52 -5.74
CA ALA A 82 -11.15 6.40 -6.11
C ALA A 82 -11.28 6.55 -7.65
N ASN A 83 -12.50 6.43 -8.19
CA ASN A 83 -12.75 6.82 -9.57
C ASN A 83 -12.97 8.34 -9.72
N VAL A 84 -13.45 8.99 -8.67
CA VAL A 84 -13.67 10.44 -8.60
C VAL A 84 -13.19 10.95 -7.26
N ILE A 85 -12.36 11.97 -7.29
CA ILE A 85 -11.86 12.67 -6.10
C ILE A 85 -12.37 14.10 -6.14
N VAL A 86 -13.04 14.52 -5.06
CA VAL A 86 -13.51 15.91 -4.91
C VAL A 86 -12.56 16.66 -3.99
N LEU A 87 -11.82 17.60 -4.55
CA LEU A 87 -11.04 18.57 -3.79
C LEU A 87 -11.94 19.72 -3.38
N ASN A 88 -12.37 19.71 -2.12
CA ASN A 88 -13.24 20.74 -1.59
C ASN A 88 -12.43 21.82 -0.85
N LYS A 89 -13.02 23.00 -0.70
CA LYS A 89 -12.40 24.18 -0.07
C LYS A 89 -11.20 24.73 -0.84
N THR A 90 -11.23 24.62 -2.17
CA THR A 90 -10.14 25.13 -3.02
C THR A 90 -10.00 26.64 -2.95
N ASP A 91 -11.05 27.34 -2.51
CA ASP A 91 -11.05 28.77 -2.19
C ASP A 91 -10.10 29.16 -1.03
N LEU A 92 -9.64 28.20 -0.24
CA LEU A 92 -8.70 28.43 0.88
C LEU A 92 -7.24 28.22 0.50
N LEU A 93 -6.97 27.77 -0.72
CA LEU A 93 -5.62 27.46 -1.19
C LEU A 93 -5.12 28.51 -2.19
N GLU A 94 -3.84 28.83 -2.13
CA GLU A 94 -3.18 29.57 -3.19
C GLU A 94 -3.07 28.66 -4.44
N PRO A 95 -3.13 29.25 -5.67
CA PRO A 95 -3.12 28.46 -6.89
C PRO A 95 -1.96 27.48 -7.00
N GLU A 96 -0.77 27.85 -6.55
CA GLU A 96 0.43 27.03 -6.57
C GLU A 96 0.27 25.80 -5.66
N LYS A 97 -0.37 25.95 -4.51
CA LYS A 97 -0.63 24.83 -3.59
C LYS A 97 -1.74 23.90 -4.10
N LEU A 98 -2.71 24.45 -4.80
CA LEU A 98 -3.76 23.65 -5.43
C LEU A 98 -3.16 22.78 -6.54
N GLU A 99 -2.29 23.34 -7.37
CA GLU A 99 -1.60 22.61 -8.44
C GLU A 99 -0.68 21.53 -7.86
N GLU A 100 0.10 21.84 -6.80
CA GLU A 100 0.92 20.85 -6.08
C GLU A 100 0.07 19.66 -5.60
N LEU A 101 -1.11 19.92 -5.02
CA LEU A 101 -2.04 18.89 -4.55
C LEU A 101 -2.59 18.04 -5.70
N HIS A 102 -2.91 18.66 -6.85
CA HIS A 102 -3.31 17.94 -8.05
C HIS A 102 -2.23 16.95 -8.50
N GLN A 103 -0.97 17.39 -8.52
CA GLN A 103 0.15 16.55 -8.93
C GLN A 103 0.38 15.38 -7.95
N ILE A 104 0.29 15.61 -6.63
CA ILE A 104 0.38 14.53 -5.64
C ILE A 104 -0.68 13.47 -5.90
N ILE A 105 -1.94 13.89 -6.07
CA ILE A 105 -3.06 12.98 -6.31
C ILE A 105 -2.87 12.23 -7.63
N ALA A 106 -2.41 12.91 -8.69
CA ALA A 106 -2.14 12.28 -9.97
C ALA A 106 -1.05 11.21 -9.91
N HIS A 107 -0.07 11.34 -9.02
CA HIS A 107 0.94 10.30 -8.77
C HIS A 107 0.40 9.12 -7.96
N LEU A 108 -0.49 9.38 -7.01
CA LEU A 108 -1.14 8.32 -6.24
C LEU A 108 -2.18 7.57 -7.07
N ASN A 109 -2.97 8.31 -7.86
CA ASN A 109 -4.04 7.75 -8.70
C ASN A 109 -4.20 8.53 -10.01
N PRO A 110 -3.45 8.16 -11.06
CA PRO A 110 -3.48 8.85 -12.35
C PRO A 110 -4.79 8.68 -13.11
N GLU A 111 -5.64 7.74 -12.73
CA GLU A 111 -6.93 7.46 -13.39
C GLU A 111 -8.10 8.17 -12.73
N ALA A 112 -7.91 8.73 -11.53
CA ALA A 112 -8.96 9.43 -10.84
C ALA A 112 -9.37 10.72 -11.58
N ARG A 113 -10.67 10.92 -11.71
CA ARG A 113 -11.20 12.21 -12.15
C ARG A 113 -11.23 13.16 -10.95
N ILE A 114 -10.40 14.20 -10.97
CA ILE A 114 -10.35 15.21 -9.92
C ILE A 114 -11.38 16.31 -10.24
N ILE A 115 -12.14 16.72 -9.23
CA ILE A 115 -13.14 17.80 -9.30
C ILE A 115 -12.85 18.80 -8.21
N GLU A 116 -12.54 20.02 -8.58
CA GLU A 116 -12.42 21.12 -7.65
C GLU A 116 -13.78 21.62 -7.17
N SER A 117 -13.88 21.99 -5.92
CA SER A 117 -15.14 22.45 -5.32
C SER A 117 -14.90 23.51 -4.25
N GLU A 118 -15.82 24.45 -4.19
CA GLU A 118 -15.95 25.44 -3.12
C GLU A 118 -17.27 25.22 -2.40
N PHE A 119 -17.23 25.16 -1.07
CA PHE A 119 -18.42 24.96 -0.22
C PHE A 119 -19.24 23.71 -0.59
N GLY A 120 -18.60 22.66 -1.11
CA GLY A 120 -19.27 21.43 -1.55
C GLY A 120 -20.16 21.59 -2.79
N LYS A 121 -20.01 22.66 -3.54
CA LYS A 121 -20.81 22.92 -4.75
C LYS A 121 -20.27 22.11 -5.91
N ILE A 122 -20.86 20.95 -6.13
CA ILE A 122 -20.57 20.07 -7.26
C ILE A 122 -21.85 19.72 -8.01
N ASN A 123 -21.70 19.42 -9.30
CA ASN A 123 -22.84 18.89 -10.03
C ASN A 123 -23.00 17.40 -9.69
N SER A 124 -24.21 17.00 -9.27
CA SER A 124 -24.48 15.61 -8.91
C SER A 124 -24.21 14.61 -10.05
N ASN A 125 -24.30 15.03 -11.31
CA ASN A 125 -23.95 14.19 -12.45
C ASN A 125 -22.45 13.89 -12.55
N ASP A 126 -21.61 14.69 -11.89
CA ASP A 126 -20.15 14.48 -11.89
C ASP A 126 -19.72 13.36 -10.93
N ILE A 127 -20.56 13.02 -9.94
CA ILE A 127 -20.30 12.01 -8.92
C ILE A 127 -21.28 10.84 -8.95
N LEU A 128 -22.49 11.03 -9.49
CA LEU A 128 -23.50 9.98 -9.56
C LEU A 128 -23.56 9.40 -10.96
N ASN A 129 -23.70 8.06 -11.03
CA ASN A 129 -23.86 7.32 -12.29
C ASN A 129 -22.77 7.62 -13.34
N THR A 130 -21.55 7.83 -12.87
CA THR A 130 -20.40 8.18 -13.71
C THR A 130 -20.00 7.06 -14.67
N LYS A 131 -20.34 5.80 -14.34
CA LYS A 131 -19.94 4.58 -15.06
C LYS A 131 -18.41 4.43 -15.21
N LEU A 132 -17.65 5.08 -14.35
CA LEU A 132 -16.19 4.99 -14.32
C LEU A 132 -15.69 3.72 -13.61
N PHE A 133 -16.53 3.12 -12.77
CA PHE A 133 -16.16 1.88 -12.10
C PHE A 133 -16.10 0.72 -13.08
N ASP A 134 -14.95 0.12 -13.19
CA ASP A 134 -14.66 -1.07 -13.97
C ASP A 134 -14.05 -2.11 -13.01
N PHE A 135 -14.73 -3.25 -12.87
CA PHE A 135 -14.31 -4.29 -11.94
C PHE A 135 -12.98 -4.94 -12.35
N GLU A 136 -12.77 -5.14 -13.65
CA GLU A 136 -11.52 -5.71 -14.16
C GLU A 136 -10.35 -4.77 -13.86
N LYS A 137 -10.48 -3.49 -14.18
CA LYS A 137 -9.48 -2.47 -13.84
C LYS A 137 -9.25 -2.33 -12.34
N ALA A 138 -10.32 -2.36 -11.53
CA ALA A 138 -10.19 -2.27 -10.08
C ALA A 138 -9.48 -3.49 -9.48
N SER A 139 -9.57 -4.65 -10.12
CA SER A 139 -8.84 -5.85 -9.71
C SER A 139 -7.40 -5.90 -10.23
N GLU A 140 -7.07 -5.14 -11.28
CA GLU A 140 -5.74 -5.13 -11.91
C GLU A 140 -4.71 -4.27 -11.20
N ALA A 141 -5.10 -3.48 -10.22
CA ALA A 141 -4.19 -2.79 -9.32
C ALA A 141 -4.17 -1.26 -9.32
N PRO A 142 -3.82 -0.68 -8.16
CA PRO A 142 -3.62 0.76 -7.98
C PRO A 142 -2.47 1.31 -8.82
N GLY A 143 -2.42 2.63 -8.98
CA GLY A 143 -1.46 3.34 -9.84
C GLY A 143 0.02 3.00 -9.60
N TRP A 144 0.41 2.68 -8.34
CA TRP A 144 1.76 2.26 -8.00
C TRP A 144 2.20 0.95 -8.69
N MET A 145 1.27 0.05 -9.03
CA MET A 145 1.62 -1.17 -9.80
C MET A 145 1.93 -0.85 -11.27
N LYS A 146 1.37 0.24 -11.83
CA LYS A 146 1.74 0.70 -13.17
C LYS A 146 3.18 1.19 -13.19
N GLU A 147 3.59 1.93 -12.17
CA GLU A 147 5.00 2.32 -11.98
C GLU A 147 5.91 1.10 -11.91
N MET A 148 5.52 0.06 -11.18
CA MET A 148 6.30 -1.19 -11.12
C MET A 148 6.42 -1.88 -12.48
N ARG A 149 5.39 -1.79 -13.34
CA ARG A 149 5.40 -2.32 -14.70
C ARG A 149 6.19 -1.45 -15.69
N GLY A 150 6.69 -0.29 -15.25
CA GLY A 150 7.46 0.65 -16.08
C GLY A 150 6.61 1.62 -16.89
N GLU A 151 5.33 1.75 -16.58
CA GLU A 151 4.44 2.78 -17.11
C GLU A 151 4.63 4.07 -16.31
N HIS A 152 5.76 4.73 -16.54
CA HIS A 152 6.21 5.87 -15.77
C HIS A 152 5.35 7.12 -16.02
N ILE A 153 4.91 7.77 -14.94
CA ILE A 153 4.33 9.11 -14.99
C ILE A 153 5.48 10.10 -15.03
N PRO A 154 5.56 11.01 -16.04
CA PRO A 154 6.63 11.98 -16.10
C PRO A 154 6.75 12.77 -14.80
N GLU A 155 7.97 12.84 -14.27
CA GLU A 155 8.27 13.65 -13.08
C GLU A 155 7.88 15.10 -13.32
N THR A 156 7.14 15.68 -12.36
CA THR A 156 6.86 17.12 -12.38
C THR A 156 7.96 17.81 -11.59
N GLU A 157 9.06 18.14 -12.26
CA GLU A 157 10.22 18.84 -11.67
C GLU A 157 9.83 20.14 -10.95
N GLU A 158 8.72 20.75 -11.37
CA GLU A 158 8.26 22.05 -10.86
C GLU A 158 7.89 22.04 -9.37
N TYR A 159 7.42 20.89 -8.84
CA TYR A 159 7.02 20.78 -7.43
C TYR A 159 7.87 19.78 -6.64
N GLY A 160 8.89 19.20 -7.26
CA GLY A 160 9.75 18.19 -6.63
C GLY A 160 9.06 16.87 -6.33
N ILE A 161 7.90 16.61 -6.95
CA ILE A 161 7.17 15.34 -6.83
C ILE A 161 7.81 14.35 -7.75
N SER A 162 8.14 13.18 -7.23
CA SER A 162 8.77 12.11 -8.01
C SER A 162 8.34 10.74 -7.53
N SER A 163 8.52 9.77 -8.42
CA SER A 163 8.39 8.34 -8.11
C SER A 163 9.57 7.57 -8.67
N PHE A 164 9.93 6.46 -8.03
CA PHE A 164 10.89 5.52 -8.57
C PHE A 164 10.61 4.11 -8.08
N VAL A 165 11.11 3.12 -8.82
CA VAL A 165 11.03 1.71 -8.42
C VAL A 165 12.42 1.22 -8.05
N TYR A 166 12.57 0.76 -6.79
CA TYR A 166 13.76 0.05 -6.35
C TYR A 166 13.64 -1.42 -6.73
N LYS A 167 14.63 -1.95 -7.45
CA LYS A 167 14.70 -3.37 -7.84
C LYS A 167 16.05 -3.96 -7.50
N ALA A 168 16.06 -5.15 -6.89
CA ALA A 168 17.29 -5.92 -6.64
C ALA A 168 17.01 -7.42 -6.64
N ARG A 169 17.97 -8.20 -7.13
CA ARG A 169 17.89 -9.68 -7.19
C ARG A 169 18.82 -10.33 -6.15
N ARG A 170 18.87 -9.77 -4.96
CA ARG A 170 19.69 -10.25 -3.85
C ARG A 170 18.89 -10.16 -2.55
N PRO A 171 18.92 -11.17 -1.66
CA PRO A 171 18.11 -11.13 -0.43
C PRO A 171 18.64 -10.06 0.55
N ILE A 172 17.71 -9.54 1.33
CA ILE A 172 17.97 -8.58 2.40
C ILE A 172 18.39 -9.31 3.69
N HIS A 173 19.37 -8.76 4.39
CA HIS A 173 19.75 -9.18 5.73
C HIS A 173 18.74 -8.66 6.77
N PRO A 174 18.10 -9.50 7.58
CA PRO A 174 16.99 -9.10 8.44
C PRO A 174 17.36 -8.02 9.48
N GLU A 175 18.52 -8.09 10.12
CA GLU A 175 18.95 -7.07 11.10
C GLU A 175 19.24 -5.72 10.45
N ARG A 176 19.86 -5.71 9.25
CA ARG A 176 20.10 -4.45 8.54
C ARG A 176 18.80 -3.83 8.04
N PHE A 177 17.86 -4.66 7.62
CA PHE A 177 16.53 -4.20 7.24
C PHE A 177 15.79 -3.60 8.42
N ARG A 178 15.82 -4.24 9.60
CA ARG A 178 15.24 -3.67 10.80
C ARG A 178 15.82 -2.28 11.12
N ALA A 179 17.13 -2.13 11.05
CA ALA A 179 17.79 -0.84 11.26
C ALA A 179 17.41 0.22 10.21
N PHE A 180 17.09 -0.20 8.97
CA PHE A 180 16.57 0.68 7.94
C PHE A 180 15.13 1.14 8.24
N LEU A 181 14.28 0.25 8.77
CA LEU A 181 12.90 0.58 9.14
C LEU A 181 12.81 1.61 10.27
N ASP A 182 13.81 1.66 11.13
CA ASP A 182 13.87 2.60 12.26
C ASP A 182 14.37 4.01 11.86
N LYS A 183 14.67 4.25 10.56
CA LYS A 183 15.10 5.55 10.05
C LYS A 183 13.90 6.41 9.63
N GLU A 184 14.08 7.72 9.69
CA GLU A 184 13.14 8.67 9.09
C GLU A 184 13.36 8.73 7.57
N TRP A 185 12.29 8.85 6.80
CA TRP A 185 12.31 8.83 5.34
C TRP A 185 11.73 10.13 4.81
N ASP A 186 12.54 11.16 4.87
CA ASP A 186 12.13 12.50 4.49
C ASP A 186 11.59 12.55 3.07
N GLY A 187 10.43 13.20 2.92
CA GLY A 187 9.79 13.41 1.64
C GLY A 187 9.02 12.21 1.08
N VAL A 188 9.12 11.02 1.67
CA VAL A 188 8.35 9.85 1.21
C VAL A 188 6.92 9.91 1.70
N ILE A 189 5.97 10.04 0.77
CA ILE A 189 4.52 10.05 1.06
C ILE A 189 3.99 8.61 1.09
N ARG A 190 4.37 7.82 0.09
CA ARG A 190 3.92 6.44 -0.10
C ARG A 190 5.07 5.55 -0.56
N SER A 191 5.12 4.35 -0.01
CA SER A 191 5.96 3.29 -0.58
C SER A 191 5.22 1.97 -0.48
N LYS A 192 5.26 1.17 -1.55
CA LYS A 192 4.57 -0.12 -1.62
C LYS A 192 5.33 -1.10 -2.50
N GLY A 193 5.17 -2.39 -2.19
CA GLY A 193 5.82 -3.44 -2.95
C GLY A 193 6.09 -4.66 -2.11
N PHE A 194 7.16 -5.36 -2.41
CA PHE A 194 7.52 -6.55 -1.65
C PHE A 194 9.05 -6.71 -1.51
N PHE A 195 9.41 -7.35 -0.41
CA PHE A 195 10.79 -7.65 -0.08
C PHE A 195 11.04 -9.16 0.05
N TRP A 196 12.24 -9.57 -0.31
CA TRP A 196 12.78 -10.91 -0.10
C TRP A 196 13.83 -10.90 1.01
N LEU A 197 13.52 -11.48 2.16
CA LEU A 197 14.45 -11.63 3.27
C LEU A 197 15.25 -12.92 3.19
N ALA A 198 16.50 -12.85 3.55
CA ALA A 198 17.40 -14.01 3.58
C ALA A 198 16.95 -15.08 4.60
N SER A 199 16.35 -14.69 5.71
CA SER A 199 15.81 -15.58 6.74
C SER A 199 14.49 -16.24 6.35
N ARG A 200 13.76 -15.70 5.36
CA ARG A 200 12.41 -16.12 4.94
C ARG A 200 12.35 -16.36 3.44
N MET A 201 12.95 -17.46 3.01
CA MET A 201 13.14 -17.76 1.60
C MET A 201 11.88 -18.15 0.84
N ASP A 202 10.82 -18.56 1.55
CA ASP A 202 9.64 -19.17 0.93
C ASP A 202 8.56 -18.13 0.56
N PHE A 203 8.55 -16.98 1.25
CA PHE A 203 7.51 -15.97 1.11
C PHE A 203 8.09 -14.60 0.77
N ALA A 204 7.37 -13.86 -0.06
CA ALA A 204 7.54 -12.42 -0.18
C ALA A 204 6.97 -11.72 1.05
N LEU A 205 7.55 -10.60 1.43
CA LEU A 205 7.00 -9.70 2.42
C LEU A 205 6.32 -8.55 1.72
N ASP A 206 5.00 -8.42 1.89
CA ASP A 206 4.27 -7.24 1.48
C ASP A 206 4.68 -6.05 2.32
N TRP A 207 4.99 -4.97 1.66
CA TRP A 207 5.43 -3.72 2.22
C TRP A 207 4.43 -2.62 1.91
N SER A 208 4.02 -1.88 2.93
CA SER A 208 3.16 -0.71 2.81
C SER A 208 3.66 0.36 3.77
N HIS A 209 3.94 1.56 3.24
CA HIS A 209 4.30 2.73 4.01
C HIS A 209 3.44 3.91 3.56
N ALA A 210 2.83 4.61 4.53
CA ALA A 210 2.04 5.82 4.31
C ALA A 210 2.15 6.75 5.53
N GLY A 211 2.61 7.97 5.32
CA GLY A 211 2.86 8.90 6.42
C GLY A 211 3.80 8.32 7.49
N GLY A 212 3.41 8.36 8.75
CA GLY A 212 4.17 7.77 9.86
C GLY A 212 3.98 6.26 10.03
N SER A 213 3.19 5.61 9.18
CA SER A 213 2.87 4.18 9.29
C SER A 213 3.71 3.33 8.35
N CYS A 214 4.12 2.19 8.86
CA CYS A 214 4.88 1.20 8.11
C CYS A 214 4.40 -0.20 8.47
N ARG A 215 3.90 -0.94 7.47
CA ARG A 215 3.38 -2.30 7.65
C ARG A 215 4.16 -3.29 6.83
N LEU A 216 4.46 -4.42 7.46
CA LEU A 216 5.06 -5.60 6.84
C LEU A 216 4.21 -6.81 7.17
N GLN A 217 3.86 -7.59 6.17
CA GLN A 217 3.11 -8.84 6.36
C GLN A 217 3.56 -9.89 5.34
N PRO A 218 3.32 -11.17 5.57
CA PRO A 218 3.52 -12.20 4.56
C PRO A 218 2.59 -11.90 3.37
N ALA A 219 3.17 -11.94 2.16
CA ALA A 219 2.39 -11.82 0.94
C ALA A 219 2.13 -13.21 0.35
N HIS A 220 2.69 -13.46 -0.81
CA HIS A 220 2.57 -14.73 -1.53
C HIS A 220 3.83 -15.57 -1.38
N GLN A 221 3.69 -16.86 -1.62
CA GLN A 221 4.81 -17.76 -1.77
C GLN A 221 5.48 -17.51 -3.13
N TRP A 222 6.81 -17.50 -3.15
CA TRP A 222 7.56 -17.38 -4.39
C TRP A 222 7.31 -18.58 -5.31
N TRP A 223 7.13 -18.34 -6.59
CA TRP A 223 6.96 -19.42 -7.58
C TRP A 223 8.13 -20.42 -7.60
N ALA A 224 9.32 -19.96 -7.27
CA ALA A 224 10.49 -20.81 -7.10
C ALA A 224 10.39 -21.81 -5.94
N CYS A 225 9.42 -21.69 -5.05
CA CYS A 225 9.13 -22.64 -3.97
C CYS A 225 7.99 -23.59 -4.31
N ILE A 226 7.26 -23.34 -5.38
CA ILE A 226 6.09 -24.12 -5.81
C ILE A 226 6.53 -25.10 -6.91
N ASP A 227 6.13 -26.37 -6.79
CA ASP A 227 6.42 -27.35 -7.83
C ASP A 227 5.78 -26.90 -9.16
N LYS A 228 6.53 -27.02 -10.25
CA LYS A 228 6.05 -26.60 -11.58
C LYS A 228 4.77 -27.33 -12.03
N THR A 229 4.46 -28.48 -11.43
CA THR A 229 3.20 -29.21 -11.67
C THR A 229 1.98 -28.53 -11.02
N GLU A 230 2.21 -27.65 -10.06
CA GLU A 230 1.17 -26.88 -9.38
C GLU A 230 1.03 -25.45 -9.94
N TRP A 231 1.84 -25.11 -10.96
CA TRP A 231 1.75 -23.83 -11.64
C TRP A 231 0.47 -23.74 -12.47
N PRO A 232 -0.06 -22.53 -12.72
CA PRO A 232 -1.25 -22.33 -13.54
C PRO A 232 -1.19 -23.06 -14.89
N GLU A 233 -2.33 -23.54 -15.37
CA GLU A 233 -2.42 -24.24 -16.65
C GLU A 233 -2.41 -23.27 -17.84
N GLU A 234 -2.78 -22.00 -17.62
CA GLU A 234 -2.80 -20.94 -18.64
C GLU A 234 -1.38 -20.66 -19.13
N GLU A 235 -1.15 -20.87 -20.42
CA GLU A 235 0.17 -20.76 -21.06
C GLU A 235 0.75 -19.34 -20.93
N ASP A 236 -0.07 -18.30 -21.09
CA ASP A 236 0.35 -16.90 -21.01
C ASP A 236 0.82 -16.55 -19.60
N PHE A 237 0.05 -16.94 -18.57
CA PHE A 237 0.42 -16.68 -17.18
C PHE A 237 1.66 -17.49 -16.77
N ARG A 238 1.79 -18.71 -17.27
CA ARG A 238 2.99 -19.52 -17.04
C ARG A 238 4.23 -18.91 -17.67
N ALA A 239 4.09 -18.34 -18.86
CA ALA A 239 5.18 -17.64 -19.54
C ALA A 239 5.62 -16.38 -18.76
N GLU A 240 4.69 -15.65 -18.14
CA GLU A 240 5.00 -14.52 -17.27
C GLU A 240 5.80 -14.95 -16.04
N ILE A 241 5.38 -16.04 -15.37
CA ILE A 241 6.11 -16.60 -14.22
C ILE A 241 7.53 -17.02 -14.64
N GLU A 242 7.67 -17.69 -15.80
CA GLU A 242 8.98 -18.11 -16.31
C GLU A 242 9.88 -16.94 -16.66
N ALA A 243 9.33 -15.86 -17.21
CA ALA A 243 10.06 -14.62 -17.52
C ALA A 243 10.62 -13.94 -16.27
N GLU A 244 9.86 -14.00 -15.15
CA GLU A 244 10.30 -13.46 -13.87
C GLU A 244 11.36 -14.35 -13.17
N CYS A 245 11.43 -15.63 -13.48
CA CYS A 245 12.40 -16.54 -12.91
C CYS A 245 13.79 -16.34 -13.49
N GLN A 246 14.71 -15.78 -12.68
CA GLN A 246 16.09 -15.49 -13.09
C GLN A 246 17.13 -16.12 -12.15
N GLY A 247 18.12 -16.77 -12.73
CA GLY A 247 19.24 -17.33 -11.97
C GLY A 247 18.87 -18.43 -10.98
N GLU A 248 19.67 -18.59 -9.93
CA GLU A 248 19.53 -19.65 -8.92
C GLU A 248 18.29 -19.50 -8.02
N TYR A 249 17.84 -18.27 -7.81
CA TYR A 249 16.79 -17.96 -6.82
C TYR A 249 15.40 -17.72 -7.44
N GLY A 250 15.26 -17.92 -8.75
CA GLY A 250 13.98 -17.86 -9.46
C GLY A 250 13.39 -16.45 -9.49
N ASP A 251 12.12 -16.34 -9.13
CA ASP A 251 11.36 -15.07 -9.15
C ASP A 251 11.61 -14.18 -7.94
N ARG A 252 12.41 -14.62 -6.96
CA ARG A 252 12.72 -13.87 -5.75
C ARG A 252 13.45 -12.56 -6.07
N ARG A 253 12.92 -11.45 -5.55
CA ARG A 253 13.46 -10.12 -5.77
C ARG A 253 13.01 -9.13 -4.72
N GLN A 254 13.65 -7.99 -4.69
CA GLN A 254 13.16 -6.75 -4.12
C GLN A 254 12.47 -5.97 -5.22
N GLU A 255 11.27 -5.51 -5.00
CA GLU A 255 10.57 -4.64 -5.92
C GLU A 255 9.62 -3.73 -5.12
N CYS A 256 9.95 -2.44 -5.04
CA CYS A 256 9.22 -1.49 -4.22
C CYS A 256 9.19 -0.13 -4.89
N VAL A 257 8.00 0.45 -5.03
CA VAL A 257 7.80 1.81 -5.52
C VAL A 257 7.86 2.80 -4.36
N PHE A 258 8.45 3.95 -4.60
CA PHE A 258 8.48 5.09 -3.71
C PHE A 258 7.88 6.29 -4.44
N ILE A 259 6.99 7.01 -3.76
CA ILE A 259 6.33 8.23 -4.24
C ILE A 259 6.50 9.28 -3.16
N GLY A 260 6.92 10.49 -3.52
CA GLY A 260 7.12 11.54 -2.54
C GLY A 260 7.47 12.90 -3.12
N ILE A 261 7.72 13.85 -2.23
CA ILE A 261 8.08 15.24 -2.54
C ILE A 261 9.49 15.50 -2.03
N HIS A 262 10.37 15.95 -2.91
CA HIS A 262 11.78 16.22 -2.59
C HIS A 262 12.50 15.03 -1.94
N MET A 263 12.11 13.79 -2.31
CA MET A 263 12.75 12.58 -1.82
C MET A 263 14.23 12.52 -2.23
N ASP A 264 15.08 12.09 -1.32
CA ASP A 264 16.45 11.71 -1.66
C ASP A 264 16.49 10.25 -2.17
N LYS A 265 16.22 10.08 -3.45
CA LYS A 265 16.25 8.77 -4.13
C LYS A 265 17.59 8.06 -3.94
N GLU A 266 18.72 8.79 -4.10
CA GLU A 266 20.04 8.20 -4.00
C GLU A 266 20.31 7.69 -2.58
N TRP A 267 19.86 8.42 -1.56
CA TRP A 267 19.96 7.99 -0.18
C TRP A 267 19.13 6.74 0.07
N ILE A 268 17.85 6.71 -0.36
CA ILE A 268 16.96 5.55 -0.17
C ILE A 268 17.55 4.30 -0.85
N GLU A 269 17.97 4.42 -2.11
CA GLU A 269 18.61 3.32 -2.84
C GLU A 269 19.89 2.83 -2.17
N ASN A 270 20.73 3.73 -1.68
CA ASN A 270 21.96 3.38 -0.98
C ASN A 270 21.68 2.63 0.34
N GLU A 271 20.71 3.10 1.11
CA GLU A 271 20.31 2.45 2.36
C GLU A 271 19.76 1.04 2.12
N LEU A 272 18.88 0.88 1.15
CA LEU A 272 18.35 -0.43 0.75
C LEU A 272 19.47 -1.34 0.21
N ASN A 273 20.39 -0.82 -0.58
CA ASN A 273 21.55 -1.58 -1.07
C ASN A 273 22.48 -2.05 0.07
N GLN A 274 22.62 -1.27 1.13
CA GLN A 274 23.35 -1.69 2.32
C GLN A 274 22.65 -2.83 3.08
N CYS A 275 21.33 -2.94 2.95
CA CYS A 275 20.58 -4.05 3.52
C CYS A 275 20.79 -5.38 2.78
N LEU A 276 21.18 -5.37 1.50
CA LEU A 276 21.39 -6.57 0.71
C LEU A 276 22.56 -7.40 1.25
N LEU A 277 22.47 -8.73 1.15
CA LEU A 277 23.57 -9.62 1.51
C LEU A 277 24.85 -9.27 0.73
N THR A 278 25.97 -9.26 1.41
CA THR A 278 27.29 -9.12 0.78
C THR A 278 27.68 -10.38 0.01
N ASP A 279 28.71 -10.30 -0.87
CA ASP A 279 29.21 -11.46 -1.60
C ASP A 279 29.71 -12.59 -0.68
N LYS A 280 30.20 -12.23 0.52
CA LYS A 280 30.64 -13.22 1.52
C LYS A 280 29.43 -13.93 2.12
N GLU A 281 28.37 -13.20 2.43
CA GLU A 281 27.13 -13.76 2.98
C GLU A 281 26.40 -14.61 1.91
N MET A 282 26.37 -14.16 0.66
CA MET A 282 25.82 -14.94 -0.44
C MET A 282 26.45 -16.34 -0.56
N LYS A 283 27.74 -16.44 -0.40
CA LYS A 283 28.48 -17.71 -0.44
C LYS A 283 28.12 -18.68 0.69
N LEU A 284 27.52 -18.22 1.77
CA LEU A 284 27.09 -19.07 2.89
C LEU A 284 25.85 -19.88 2.55
N GLY A 285 25.02 -19.40 1.64
CA GLY A 285 23.81 -20.05 1.14
C GLY A 285 22.61 -20.05 2.10
N PRO A 286 21.43 -20.45 1.60
CA PRO A 286 20.14 -20.33 2.31
C PRO A 286 20.11 -21.03 3.69
N LYS A 287 20.76 -22.16 3.85
CA LYS A 287 20.83 -22.88 5.14
C LYS A 287 21.51 -22.07 6.25
N SER A 288 22.42 -21.18 5.88
CA SER A 288 23.08 -20.29 6.83
C SER A 288 22.26 -19.03 7.06
N TRP A 289 21.63 -18.50 6.03
CA TRP A 289 20.79 -17.30 6.11
C TRP A 289 19.54 -17.52 6.98
N ALA A 290 18.96 -18.71 6.97
CA ALA A 290 17.85 -19.09 7.83
C ALA A 290 18.16 -19.00 9.34
N LYS A 291 19.46 -18.84 9.69
CA LYS A 291 19.90 -18.69 11.09
C LYS A 291 20.16 -17.24 11.48
N TYR A 292 20.00 -16.30 10.56
CA TYR A 292 20.14 -14.89 10.90
C TYR A 292 19.07 -14.50 11.93
N ASN A 293 19.46 -13.59 12.82
CA ASN A 293 18.54 -13.07 13.81
C ASN A 293 17.46 -12.22 13.10
N ASP A 294 16.25 -12.77 13.03
CA ASP A 294 15.10 -12.14 12.40
C ASP A 294 14.23 -11.51 13.48
N LEU A 295 14.26 -10.20 13.56
CA LEU A 295 13.54 -9.40 14.56
C LEU A 295 12.10 -9.08 14.15
N LEU A 296 11.65 -9.56 12.98
CA LEU A 296 10.28 -9.41 12.54
C LEU A 296 9.37 -10.45 13.20
N PRO A 297 8.06 -10.20 13.31
CA PRO A 297 7.13 -11.13 13.95
C PRO A 297 7.26 -12.56 13.43
N SER A 298 7.32 -13.53 14.33
CA SER A 298 7.52 -14.95 13.98
C SER A 298 6.22 -15.67 13.64
N GLU A 299 5.07 -15.15 14.09
CA GLU A 299 3.75 -15.78 13.96
C GLU A 299 3.02 -15.28 12.71
N TRP A 300 3.65 -15.44 11.56
CA TRP A 300 2.97 -15.18 10.30
C TRP A 300 2.36 -16.49 9.79
N THR A 301 1.12 -16.71 10.14
CA THR A 301 0.32 -17.79 9.56
C THR A 301 -0.18 -17.34 8.21
N VAL A 302 0.23 -18.06 7.15
CA VAL A 302 -0.39 -17.90 5.84
C VAL A 302 -1.85 -18.32 5.98
N ALA A 303 -2.77 -17.40 5.72
CA ALA A 303 -4.18 -17.75 5.60
C ALA A 303 -4.32 -18.70 4.39
N ASN A 304 -4.72 -19.94 4.66
CA ASN A 304 -5.05 -20.93 3.64
C ASN A 304 -6.32 -20.57 2.89
#